data_08ccc20b75b4a5b2d99c2704b0f72acc
#
_entry.id   08ccc20b75b4a5b2d99c2704b0f72acc
#
_cell.length_a   1.000
_cell.length_b   1.000
_cell.length_c   1.000
_cell.angle_alpha   90.00
_cell.angle_beta   90.00
_cell.angle_gamma   90.00
#
_symmetry.space_group_name_H-M   'P 1'
#
loop_
_entity.id
_entity.type
_entity.pdbx_description
1 polymer ?
#
loop_
_entity_poly.entity_id
_entity_poly.type
_entity_poly.pdbx_seq_one_letter_code
_entity_poly.pdbx_strand_id
1 'polypeptide(L)'
;MRRVAITGMGIVSSLGNNAQKVSTALAEGKSGISAMPQFAEMGFRSQVAGQPSLNVEEAVDKRVRRFMGDGAAWNYVAMEQAIADAGLEDDTIQNPMTGLIMGSGGPSTKALIAAADTARNASPKRVGPFAVPKAMSSTNSATLATPFGIKGINYSISSACATSSHCIGNGLFHRDIIPSRAVAHKAAHTLINGFFNVQIGLARHLAAKAHFGKFRHCRDARFAFRQSA
;
A
#
# COMPACT_ATOMS: atom_id res chain seq x y z
N MET A 1 30.13 0.94 3.88
CA MET A 1 28.66 0.87 3.83
C MET A 1 28.22 0.74 2.38
N ARG A 2 27.47 -0.28 1.99
CA ARG A 2 26.92 -0.37 0.62
C ARG A 2 25.80 0.64 0.47
N ARG A 3 25.78 1.38 -0.61
CA ARG A 3 24.69 2.35 -0.89
C ARG A 3 23.51 1.66 -1.55
N VAL A 4 22.29 2.08 -1.23
CA VAL A 4 21.07 1.64 -1.87
C VAL A 4 20.46 2.83 -2.60
N ALA A 5 19.97 2.60 -3.82
CA ALA A 5 19.29 3.61 -4.62
C ALA A 5 17.84 3.18 -4.86
N ILE A 6 16.93 4.15 -4.88
CA ILE A 6 15.57 3.99 -5.40
C ILE A 6 15.67 4.19 -6.91
N THR A 7 15.31 3.19 -7.69
CA THR A 7 15.47 3.19 -9.16
C THR A 7 14.18 3.40 -9.90
N GLY A 8 13.03 3.20 -9.26
CA GLY A 8 11.73 3.43 -9.87
C GLY A 8 10.64 3.69 -8.83
N MET A 9 9.58 4.36 -9.27
CA MET A 9 8.47 4.78 -8.44
C MET A 9 7.14 4.61 -9.17
N GLY A 10 6.15 4.08 -8.45
CA GLY A 10 4.76 4.03 -8.89
C GLY A 10 3.82 4.58 -7.84
N ILE A 11 2.78 5.29 -8.27
CA ILE A 11 1.85 5.97 -7.37
C ILE A 11 0.41 5.83 -7.88
N VAL A 12 -0.48 5.49 -6.95
CA VAL A 12 -1.93 5.61 -7.14
C VAL A 12 -2.47 6.40 -5.95
N SER A 13 -3.06 7.55 -6.20
CA SER A 13 -3.55 8.45 -5.15
C SER A 13 -4.78 9.24 -5.60
N SER A 14 -5.36 10.02 -4.70
CA SER A 14 -6.44 10.96 -5.02
C SER A 14 -5.98 12.14 -5.89
N LEU A 15 -4.68 12.39 -6.01
CA LEU A 15 -4.12 13.42 -6.89
C LEU A 15 -3.85 12.93 -8.31
N GLY A 16 -3.77 11.61 -8.50
CA GLY A 16 -3.52 10.99 -9.80
C GLY A 16 -3.08 9.54 -9.69
N ASN A 17 -3.11 8.86 -10.81
CA ASN A 17 -2.84 7.42 -10.92
C ASN A 17 -1.44 7.12 -11.49
N ASN A 18 -0.53 8.09 -11.53
CA ASN A 18 0.89 7.91 -11.86
C ASN A 18 1.72 9.07 -11.31
N ALA A 19 3.04 8.91 -11.29
CA ALA A 19 3.97 9.88 -10.72
C ALA A 19 3.87 11.25 -11.39
N GLN A 20 3.73 11.31 -12.71
CA GLN A 20 3.64 12.58 -13.46
C GLN A 20 2.39 13.38 -13.07
N LYS A 21 1.21 12.75 -13.02
CA LYS A 21 -0.03 13.42 -12.62
C LYS A 21 0.03 13.93 -11.19
N VAL A 22 0.57 13.12 -10.27
CA VAL A 22 0.71 13.50 -8.87
C VAL A 22 1.68 14.66 -8.73
N SER A 23 2.83 14.64 -9.39
CA SER A 23 3.82 15.72 -9.37
C SER A 23 3.23 17.03 -9.90
N THR A 24 2.52 16.97 -11.04
CA THR A 24 1.84 18.15 -11.62
C THR A 24 0.79 18.71 -10.66
N ALA A 25 -0.06 17.85 -10.08
CA ALA A 25 -1.09 18.28 -9.15
C ALA A 25 -0.50 18.95 -7.89
N LEU A 26 0.63 18.41 -7.37
CA LEU A 26 1.34 19.01 -6.25
C LEU A 26 1.96 20.37 -6.62
N ALA A 27 2.58 20.49 -7.78
CA ALA A 27 3.16 21.73 -8.26
C ALA A 27 2.10 22.83 -8.46
N GLU A 28 0.91 22.46 -8.91
CA GLU A 28 -0.22 23.35 -9.11
C GLU A 28 -1.03 23.63 -7.82
N GLY A 29 -0.67 23.03 -6.69
CA GLY A 29 -1.39 23.15 -5.43
C GLY A 29 -2.81 22.56 -5.47
N LYS A 30 -3.08 21.61 -6.36
CA LYS A 30 -4.38 20.97 -6.49
C LYS A 30 -4.69 20.07 -5.29
N SER A 31 -5.94 20.11 -4.84
CA SER A 31 -6.44 19.20 -3.81
C SER A 31 -6.99 17.92 -4.46
N GLY A 32 -6.62 16.76 -3.91
CA GLY A 32 -7.23 15.48 -4.26
C GLY A 32 -8.46 15.15 -3.41
N ILE A 33 -8.98 16.10 -2.63
CA ILE A 33 -10.17 15.91 -1.80
C ILE A 33 -11.42 16.32 -2.60
N SER A 34 -12.41 15.45 -2.63
CA SER A 34 -13.68 15.66 -3.33
C SER A 34 -14.86 15.44 -2.41
N ALA A 35 -16.02 15.98 -2.79
CA ALA A 35 -17.29 15.72 -2.12
C ALA A 35 -17.69 14.25 -2.29
N MET A 36 -18.28 13.69 -1.25
CA MET A 36 -18.75 12.30 -1.19
C MET A 36 -20.24 12.29 -0.81
N PRO A 37 -21.15 12.41 -1.79
CA PRO A 37 -22.58 12.50 -1.52
C PRO A 37 -23.13 11.35 -0.66
N GLN A 38 -22.61 10.14 -0.88
CA GLN A 38 -22.98 8.97 -0.08
C GLN A 38 -22.66 9.12 1.43
N PHE A 39 -21.71 9.95 1.80
CA PHE A 39 -21.43 10.20 3.21
C PHE A 39 -22.50 11.08 3.86
N ALA A 40 -23.11 11.99 3.09
CA ALA A 40 -24.26 12.76 3.54
C ALA A 40 -25.47 11.86 3.78
N GLU A 41 -25.76 10.96 2.83
CA GLU A 41 -26.86 9.98 2.94
C GLU A 41 -26.71 9.05 4.15
N MET A 42 -25.45 8.70 4.49
CA MET A 42 -25.11 7.89 5.66
C MET A 42 -25.03 8.68 6.96
N GLY A 43 -25.30 9.98 6.94
CA GLY A 43 -25.28 10.85 8.12
C GLY A 43 -23.87 11.16 8.66
N PHE A 44 -22.82 11.03 7.86
CA PHE A 44 -21.48 11.41 8.28
C PHE A 44 -21.32 12.93 8.37
N ARG A 45 -20.69 13.40 9.44
CA ARG A 45 -20.38 14.83 9.61
C ARG A 45 -19.44 15.38 8.54
N SER A 46 -18.45 14.58 8.13
CA SER A 46 -17.53 14.95 7.07
C SER A 46 -17.97 14.27 5.78
N GLN A 47 -18.25 15.08 4.79
CA GLN A 47 -18.78 14.66 3.50
C GLN A 47 -17.76 14.78 2.37
N VAL A 48 -16.47 14.75 2.74
CA VAL A 48 -15.36 14.83 1.78
C VAL A 48 -14.35 13.74 2.05
N ALA A 49 -13.70 13.25 1.00
CA ALA A 49 -12.59 12.29 1.10
C ALA A 49 -11.62 12.41 -0.08
N GLY A 50 -10.37 11.95 0.14
CA GLY A 50 -9.44 11.67 -0.96
C GLY A 50 -9.59 10.22 -1.38
N GLN A 51 -9.99 9.99 -2.62
CA GLN A 51 -10.16 8.65 -3.18
C GLN A 51 -9.46 8.58 -4.54
N PRO A 52 -8.67 7.54 -4.82
CA PRO A 52 -8.13 7.32 -6.16
C PRO A 52 -9.25 7.16 -7.19
N SER A 53 -9.06 7.77 -8.36
CA SER A 53 -9.99 7.65 -9.48
C SER A 53 -9.76 6.41 -10.35
N LEU A 54 -8.83 5.54 -9.95
CA LEU A 54 -8.47 4.34 -10.70
C LEU A 54 -9.61 3.33 -10.72
N ASN A 55 -10.04 2.94 -11.91
CA ASN A 55 -10.94 1.79 -12.08
C ASN A 55 -10.13 0.50 -11.99
N VAL A 56 -10.19 -0.14 -10.82
CA VAL A 56 -9.46 -1.39 -10.55
C VAL A 56 -9.93 -2.54 -11.45
N GLU A 57 -11.19 -2.50 -11.90
CA GLU A 57 -11.77 -3.55 -12.74
C GLU A 57 -11.18 -3.58 -14.14
N GLU A 58 -10.77 -2.44 -14.65
CA GLU A 58 -10.11 -2.28 -15.94
C GLU A 58 -8.59 -2.44 -15.82
N ALA A 59 -8.02 -1.98 -14.70
CA ALA A 59 -6.57 -1.90 -14.52
C ALA A 59 -5.93 -3.23 -14.10
N VAL A 60 -6.68 -4.15 -13.49
CA VAL A 60 -6.12 -5.40 -12.94
C VAL A 60 -6.88 -6.61 -13.47
N ASP A 61 -6.16 -7.59 -14.01
CA ASP A 61 -6.76 -8.84 -14.50
C ASP A 61 -7.65 -9.51 -13.45
N LYS A 62 -8.82 -9.99 -13.86
CA LYS A 62 -9.82 -10.60 -12.99
C LYS A 62 -9.29 -11.79 -12.19
N ARG A 63 -8.37 -12.59 -12.78
CA ARG A 63 -7.81 -13.79 -12.13
C ARG A 63 -6.93 -13.43 -10.95
N VAL A 64 -6.21 -12.31 -11.07
CA VAL A 64 -5.35 -11.76 -10.01
C VAL A 64 -6.19 -11.01 -8.99
N ARG A 65 -7.04 -10.11 -9.44
CA ARG A 65 -7.88 -9.24 -8.62
C ARG A 65 -8.81 -9.97 -7.66
N ARG A 66 -9.26 -11.18 -8.00
CA ARG A 66 -10.18 -11.96 -7.14
C ARG A 66 -9.67 -12.21 -5.73
N PHE A 67 -8.35 -12.12 -5.50
CA PHE A 67 -7.72 -12.29 -4.20
C PHE A 67 -7.44 -10.97 -3.49
N MET A 68 -7.55 -9.84 -4.18
CA MET A 68 -7.11 -8.53 -3.73
C MET A 68 -8.26 -7.74 -3.10
N GLY A 69 -7.96 -7.07 -1.98
CA GLY A 69 -8.73 -5.90 -1.55
C GLY A 69 -8.34 -4.67 -2.39
N ASP A 70 -9.09 -3.57 -2.27
CA ASP A 70 -8.86 -2.37 -3.10
C ASP A 70 -7.42 -1.84 -2.96
N GLY A 71 -6.86 -1.81 -1.75
CA GLY A 71 -5.48 -1.37 -1.52
C GLY A 71 -4.44 -2.25 -2.20
N ALA A 72 -4.65 -3.57 -2.23
CA ALA A 72 -3.74 -4.48 -2.93
C ALA A 72 -3.81 -4.29 -4.45
N ALA A 73 -4.98 -4.01 -5.00
CA ALA A 73 -5.13 -3.73 -6.42
C ALA A 73 -4.48 -2.40 -6.83
N TRP A 74 -4.58 -1.36 -6.00
CA TRP A 74 -3.85 -0.11 -6.24
C TRP A 74 -2.33 -0.31 -6.15
N ASN A 75 -1.87 -1.11 -5.19
CA ASN A 75 -0.46 -1.47 -5.08
C ASN A 75 0.04 -2.29 -6.28
N TYR A 76 -0.81 -3.14 -6.85
CA TYR A 76 -0.49 -3.87 -8.07
C TYR A 76 -0.16 -2.91 -9.21
N VAL A 77 -1.04 -1.94 -9.48
CA VAL A 77 -0.83 -0.94 -10.53
C VAL A 77 0.40 -0.05 -10.25
N ALA A 78 0.58 0.36 -8.98
CA ALA A 78 1.76 1.14 -8.60
C ALA A 78 3.06 0.33 -8.75
N MET A 79 3.03 -0.97 -8.50
CA MET A 79 4.18 -1.85 -8.69
C MET A 79 4.54 -2.03 -10.17
N GLU A 80 3.54 -2.20 -11.05
CA GLU A 80 3.78 -2.21 -12.51
C GLU A 80 4.46 -0.93 -12.99
N GLN A 81 3.99 0.23 -12.50
CA GLN A 81 4.59 1.52 -12.82
C GLN A 81 6.05 1.61 -12.31
N ALA A 82 6.30 1.18 -11.08
CA ALA A 82 7.65 1.23 -10.49
C ALA A 82 8.63 0.32 -11.21
N ILE A 83 8.19 -0.86 -11.66
CA ILE A 83 8.98 -1.80 -12.45
C ILE A 83 9.33 -1.18 -13.81
N ALA A 84 8.34 -0.59 -14.48
CA ALA A 84 8.54 0.07 -15.76
C ALA A 84 9.46 1.29 -15.64
N ASP A 85 9.28 2.12 -14.61
CA ASP A 85 10.12 3.30 -14.35
C ASP A 85 11.57 2.91 -14.01
N ALA A 86 11.77 1.79 -13.32
CA ALA A 86 13.09 1.25 -13.02
C ALA A 86 13.77 0.53 -14.22
N GLY A 87 13.04 0.25 -15.30
CA GLY A 87 13.54 -0.52 -16.45
C GLY A 87 13.91 -1.96 -16.05
N LEU A 88 13.16 -2.60 -15.14
CA LEU A 88 13.46 -3.95 -14.68
C LEU A 88 12.85 -4.98 -15.63
N GLU A 89 13.66 -5.96 -16.01
CA GLU A 89 13.25 -7.10 -16.82
C GLU A 89 12.76 -8.25 -15.92
N ASP A 90 11.97 -9.16 -16.50
CA ASP A 90 11.37 -10.29 -15.80
C ASP A 90 12.39 -11.18 -15.10
N ASP A 91 13.55 -11.42 -15.68
CA ASP A 91 14.62 -12.24 -15.10
C ASP A 91 15.19 -11.62 -13.83
N THR A 92 15.20 -10.30 -13.75
CA THR A 92 15.59 -9.55 -12.55
C THR A 92 14.53 -9.60 -11.48
N ILE A 93 13.25 -9.48 -11.88
CA ILE A 93 12.10 -9.50 -10.94
C ILE A 93 11.93 -10.90 -10.37
N GLN A 94 11.96 -11.93 -11.22
CA GLN A 94 11.72 -13.34 -10.87
C GLN A 94 12.96 -14.04 -10.30
N ASN A 95 13.88 -13.29 -9.75
CA ASN A 95 15.14 -13.79 -9.18
C ASN A 95 14.97 -14.09 -7.67
N PRO A 96 15.60 -15.16 -7.13
CA PRO A 96 15.59 -15.44 -5.70
C PRO A 96 16.19 -14.33 -4.82
N MET A 97 16.99 -13.44 -5.41
CA MET A 97 17.56 -12.27 -4.73
C MET A 97 16.64 -11.04 -4.74
N THR A 98 15.51 -11.10 -5.46
CA THR A 98 14.51 -10.04 -5.49
C THR A 98 13.41 -10.35 -4.49
N GLY A 99 13.26 -9.49 -3.50
CA GLY A 99 12.28 -9.59 -2.43
C GLY A 99 11.18 -8.54 -2.54
N LEU A 100 10.07 -8.78 -1.83
CA LEU A 100 8.92 -7.91 -1.75
C LEU A 100 8.61 -7.57 -0.29
N ILE A 101 8.72 -6.28 0.06
CA ILE A 101 8.34 -5.77 1.38
C ILE A 101 7.21 -4.77 1.18
N MET A 102 6.04 -5.17 1.62
CA MET A 102 4.82 -4.40 1.43
C MET A 102 4.15 -4.15 2.77
N GLY A 103 3.17 -3.27 2.81
CA GLY A 103 2.43 -3.06 4.02
C GLY A 103 1.15 -2.27 3.82
N SER A 104 0.28 -2.41 4.80
CA SER A 104 -0.93 -1.61 4.92
C SER A 104 -1.13 -1.27 6.40
N GLY A 105 -1.60 -0.05 6.67
CA GLY A 105 -1.93 0.40 8.02
C GLY A 105 -3.08 -0.38 8.67
N GLY A 106 -3.80 -1.19 7.90
CA GLY A 106 -4.88 -2.05 8.35
C GLY A 106 -5.42 -2.94 7.24
N PRO A 107 -6.35 -3.84 7.58
CA PRO A 107 -7.02 -4.71 6.61
C PRO A 107 -7.95 -3.92 5.68
N SER A 108 -8.41 -4.56 4.60
CA SER A 108 -9.48 -4.01 3.77
C SER A 108 -10.81 -4.03 4.54
N THR A 109 -11.21 -2.89 5.10
CA THR A 109 -12.49 -2.77 5.85
C THR A 109 -13.70 -3.07 4.97
N LYS A 110 -13.67 -2.67 3.69
CA LYS A 110 -14.72 -2.99 2.72
C LYS A 110 -14.89 -4.50 2.55
N ALA A 111 -13.80 -5.24 2.38
CA ALA A 111 -13.86 -6.69 2.25
C ALA A 111 -14.31 -7.37 3.55
N LEU A 112 -13.87 -6.86 4.69
CA LEU A 112 -14.25 -7.38 6.01
C LEU A 112 -15.74 -7.18 6.28
N ILE A 113 -16.25 -5.97 6.04
CA ILE A 113 -17.67 -5.65 6.23
C ILE A 113 -18.53 -6.47 5.28
N ALA A 114 -18.18 -6.55 4.00
CA ALA A 114 -18.93 -7.35 3.02
C ALA A 114 -18.99 -8.84 3.42
N ALA A 115 -17.90 -9.40 3.93
CA ALA A 115 -17.88 -10.76 4.43
C ALA A 115 -18.78 -10.94 5.67
N ALA A 116 -18.70 -10.00 6.62
CA ALA A 116 -19.52 -10.02 7.84
C ALA A 116 -21.01 -9.90 7.52
N ASP A 117 -21.38 -8.99 6.62
CA ASP A 117 -22.77 -8.79 6.20
C ASP A 117 -23.32 -10.00 5.44
N THR A 118 -22.50 -10.61 4.58
CA THR A 118 -22.86 -11.86 3.91
C THR A 118 -23.13 -12.98 4.93
N ALA A 119 -22.27 -13.11 5.94
CA ALA A 119 -22.42 -14.12 6.99
C ALA A 119 -23.69 -13.89 7.82
N ARG A 120 -24.02 -12.63 8.16
CA ARG A 120 -25.19 -12.26 8.96
C ARG A 120 -26.49 -12.33 8.20
N ASN A 121 -26.51 -11.75 7.01
CA ASN A 121 -27.78 -11.53 6.26
C ASN A 121 -28.14 -12.69 5.34
N ALA A 122 -27.16 -13.52 4.97
CA ALA A 122 -27.40 -14.67 4.12
C ALA A 122 -27.04 -15.99 4.83
N SER A 123 -25.75 -16.29 4.91
CA SER A 123 -25.25 -17.44 5.69
C SER A 123 -23.70 -17.45 5.67
N PRO A 124 -23.04 -18.01 6.70
CA PRO A 124 -21.59 -18.20 6.68
C PRO A 124 -21.09 -19.02 5.47
N LYS A 125 -21.89 -19.95 4.98
CA LYS A 125 -21.56 -20.77 3.79
C LYS A 125 -21.48 -19.96 2.49
N ARG A 126 -22.09 -18.77 2.44
CA ARG A 126 -22.05 -17.87 1.29
C ARG A 126 -20.88 -16.93 1.30
N VAL A 127 -20.12 -16.85 2.38
CA VAL A 127 -18.84 -16.12 2.41
C VAL A 127 -17.87 -16.85 1.50
N GLY A 128 -17.51 -16.19 0.40
CA GLY A 128 -16.65 -16.82 -0.62
C GLY A 128 -15.24 -17.10 -0.10
N PRO A 129 -14.50 -18.06 -0.71
CA PRO A 129 -13.17 -18.47 -0.26
C PRO A 129 -12.13 -17.35 -0.35
N PHE A 130 -12.39 -16.31 -1.13
CA PHE A 130 -11.50 -15.18 -1.33
C PHE A 130 -11.69 -14.05 -0.30
N ALA A 131 -12.64 -14.17 0.62
CA ALA A 131 -12.90 -13.14 1.63
C ALA A 131 -11.69 -12.96 2.57
N VAL A 132 -11.08 -14.05 3.01
CA VAL A 132 -9.89 -14.01 3.89
C VAL A 132 -8.69 -13.34 3.23
N PRO A 133 -8.21 -13.77 2.04
CA PRO A 133 -7.12 -13.08 1.35
C PRO A 133 -7.37 -11.59 1.13
N LYS A 134 -8.60 -11.19 0.83
CA LYS A 134 -8.97 -9.78 0.64
C LYS A 134 -8.92 -8.98 1.92
N ALA A 135 -9.33 -9.58 3.04
CA ALA A 135 -9.51 -8.89 4.32
C ALA A 135 -8.25 -8.83 5.18
N MET A 136 -7.28 -9.74 4.99
CA MET A 136 -6.09 -9.77 5.85
C MET A 136 -5.17 -8.56 5.61
N SER A 137 -4.45 -8.11 6.65
CA SER A 137 -3.50 -6.99 6.56
C SER A 137 -2.28 -7.30 5.67
N SER A 138 -1.93 -8.58 5.51
CA SER A 138 -0.86 -9.06 4.64
C SER A 138 -1.27 -9.27 3.18
N THR A 139 -2.49 -8.87 2.79
CA THR A 139 -3.00 -9.06 1.44
C THR A 139 -2.05 -8.54 0.35
N ASN A 140 -1.38 -7.41 0.62
CA ASN A 140 -0.50 -6.77 -0.36
C ASN A 140 0.67 -7.67 -0.75
N SER A 141 1.48 -8.13 0.20
CA SER A 141 2.62 -9.01 -0.10
C SER A 141 2.16 -10.38 -0.61
N ALA A 142 1.10 -10.94 -0.03
CA ALA A 142 0.60 -12.25 -0.39
C ALA A 142 0.04 -12.30 -1.83
N THR A 143 -0.67 -11.25 -2.26
CA THR A 143 -1.34 -11.25 -3.56
C THR A 143 -0.48 -10.68 -4.70
N LEU A 144 0.57 -9.91 -4.39
CA LEU A 144 1.46 -9.35 -5.41
C LEU A 144 2.64 -10.27 -5.76
N ALA A 145 3.15 -11.04 -4.81
CA ALA A 145 4.31 -11.89 -5.07
C ALA A 145 4.10 -12.88 -6.23
N THR A 146 2.91 -13.48 -6.31
CA THR A 146 2.60 -14.49 -7.33
C THR A 146 2.53 -13.92 -8.75
N PRO A 147 1.75 -12.89 -9.06
CA PRO A 147 1.66 -12.37 -10.43
C PRO A 147 2.97 -11.80 -10.94
N PHE A 148 3.81 -11.24 -10.07
CA PHE A 148 5.13 -10.75 -10.46
C PHE A 148 6.25 -11.81 -10.37
N GLY A 149 5.94 -13.02 -9.95
CA GLY A 149 6.91 -14.11 -9.86
C GLY A 149 8.04 -13.87 -8.86
N ILE A 150 7.79 -13.13 -7.78
CA ILE A 150 8.80 -12.84 -6.75
C ILE A 150 9.17 -14.12 -6.01
N LYS A 151 10.47 -14.44 -6.00
CA LYS A 151 11.00 -15.68 -5.42
C LYS A 151 11.85 -15.49 -4.16
N GLY A 152 12.24 -14.24 -3.86
CA GLY A 152 13.01 -13.92 -2.66
C GLY A 152 12.12 -13.67 -1.45
N ILE A 153 12.67 -12.94 -0.48
CA ILE A 153 11.97 -12.61 0.77
C ILE A 153 10.67 -11.86 0.48
N ASN A 154 9.56 -12.34 1.04
CA ASN A 154 8.26 -11.73 0.88
C ASN A 154 7.52 -11.67 2.23
N TYR A 155 7.26 -10.48 2.73
CA TYR A 155 6.48 -10.26 3.94
C TYR A 155 5.80 -8.91 3.99
N SER A 156 4.83 -8.78 4.91
CA SER A 156 4.10 -7.54 5.15
C SER A 156 4.44 -6.94 6.51
N ILE A 157 4.50 -5.60 6.54
CA ILE A 157 4.61 -4.80 7.75
C ILE A 157 3.27 -4.08 7.97
N SER A 158 2.86 -3.97 9.24
CA SER A 158 1.73 -3.14 9.63
C SER A 158 2.12 -2.33 10.86
N SER A 159 2.17 -1.00 10.71
CA SER A 159 2.57 -0.03 11.73
C SER A 159 1.72 1.24 11.62
N ALA A 160 0.42 1.07 11.34
CA ALA A 160 -0.51 2.18 11.13
C ALA A 160 0.06 3.22 10.13
N CYS A 161 0.12 4.50 10.52
CA CYS A 161 0.61 5.59 9.64
C CYS A 161 2.11 5.49 9.30
N ALA A 162 2.90 4.74 10.07
CA ALA A 162 4.34 4.54 9.84
C ALA A 162 4.67 3.37 8.91
N THR A 163 3.67 2.62 8.45
CA THR A 163 3.87 1.39 7.66
C THR A 163 4.78 1.59 6.45
N SER A 164 4.52 2.62 5.66
CA SER A 164 5.31 2.91 4.44
C SER A 164 6.77 3.21 4.76
N SER A 165 7.02 4.01 5.79
CA SER A 165 8.38 4.34 6.24
C SER A 165 9.12 3.10 6.72
N HIS A 166 8.43 2.19 7.42
CA HIS A 166 9.01 0.92 7.84
C HIS A 166 9.28 -0.02 6.66
N CYS A 167 8.40 -0.08 5.65
CA CYS A 167 8.67 -0.85 4.43
C CYS A 167 9.95 -0.36 3.74
N ILE A 168 10.09 0.96 3.56
CA ILE A 168 11.28 1.56 2.96
C ILE A 168 12.52 1.26 3.79
N GLY A 169 12.46 1.52 5.10
CA GLY A 169 13.59 1.25 6.02
C GLY A 169 14.03 -0.21 6.00
N ASN A 170 13.10 -1.14 6.11
CA ASN A 170 13.41 -2.58 6.04
C ASN A 170 13.99 -2.98 4.69
N GLY A 171 13.49 -2.44 3.58
CA GLY A 171 14.07 -2.67 2.26
C GLY A 171 15.52 -2.19 2.16
N LEU A 172 15.86 -1.08 2.82
CA LEU A 172 17.23 -0.59 2.91
C LEU A 172 18.13 -1.48 3.79
N PHE A 173 17.59 -2.07 4.86
CA PHE A 173 18.36 -2.91 5.81
C PHE A 173 18.51 -4.36 5.37
N HIS A 174 17.54 -4.96 4.69
CA HIS A 174 17.58 -6.38 4.28
C HIS A 174 18.73 -6.73 3.35
N ARG A 175 19.33 -5.77 2.73
CA ARG A 175 20.54 -5.91 1.97
C ARG A 175 21.69 -6.56 2.75
N ASP A 176 21.78 -6.34 4.05
CA ASP A 176 22.91 -6.81 4.88
C ASP A 176 22.68 -8.22 5.45
N ILE A 177 21.48 -8.77 5.33
CA ILE A 177 21.11 -10.10 5.85
C ILE A 177 21.39 -11.22 4.85
N ILE A 178 21.52 -10.90 3.55
CA ILE A 178 21.84 -11.89 2.52
C ILE A 178 23.36 -12.05 2.48
N PRO A 179 23.93 -13.23 2.88
CA PRO A 179 25.37 -13.44 2.86
C PRO A 179 25.91 -13.26 1.45
N SER A 180 26.84 -12.35 1.29
CA SER A 180 27.51 -11.99 0.04
C SER A 180 28.51 -13.07 -0.41
N ARG A 181 28.15 -14.35 -0.31
CA ARG A 181 28.99 -15.47 -0.76
C ARG A 181 28.32 -16.17 -1.92
N ALA A 182 28.44 -15.62 -3.04
CA ALA A 182 28.46 -16.12 -4.40
C ALA A 182 27.86 -15.09 -5.35
N VAL A 183 28.66 -14.81 -6.35
CA VAL A 183 28.32 -14.15 -7.59
C VAL A 183 28.51 -12.62 -7.61
N ALA A 184 29.63 -12.29 -8.18
CA ALA A 184 29.85 -11.05 -8.89
C ALA A 184 28.63 -10.66 -9.74
N HIS A 185 28.22 -9.40 -9.61
CA HIS A 185 27.46 -8.64 -10.62
C HIS A 185 26.00 -9.00 -10.92
N LYS A 186 25.14 -9.20 -9.92
CA LYS A 186 23.73 -8.76 -10.08
C LYS A 186 23.29 -8.08 -8.79
N ALA A 187 22.90 -6.83 -8.89
CA ALA A 187 22.41 -6.06 -7.76
C ALA A 187 21.17 -6.74 -7.17
N ALA A 188 21.13 -6.88 -5.84
CA ALA A 188 19.90 -7.29 -5.18
C ALA A 188 18.88 -6.14 -5.30
N HIS A 189 17.77 -6.39 -5.95
CA HIS A 189 16.67 -5.44 -6.07
C HIS A 189 15.62 -5.76 -5.02
N THR A 190 15.30 -4.78 -4.20
CA THR A 190 14.17 -4.87 -3.27
C THR A 190 13.09 -3.92 -3.78
N LEU A 191 11.97 -4.48 -4.17
CA LEU A 191 10.81 -3.69 -4.56
C LEU A 191 10.10 -3.21 -3.29
N ILE A 192 10.13 -1.91 -3.06
CA ILE A 192 9.53 -1.28 -1.89
C ILE A 192 8.36 -0.45 -2.37
N ASN A 193 7.16 -0.92 -2.07
CA ASN A 193 5.95 -0.14 -2.26
C ASN A 193 5.32 0.15 -0.90
N GLY A 194 5.55 1.35 -0.38
CA GLY A 194 4.84 1.87 0.77
C GLY A 194 3.59 2.60 0.29
N PHE A 195 2.42 2.01 0.46
CA PHE A 195 1.18 2.68 0.13
C PHE A 195 0.55 3.32 1.35
N PHE A 196 0.35 4.63 1.28
CA PHE A 196 -0.45 5.38 2.24
C PHE A 196 -1.93 5.13 1.94
N ASN A 197 -2.44 3.97 2.31
CA ASN A 197 -3.88 3.78 2.36
C ASN A 197 -4.39 4.31 3.70
N VAL A 198 -4.54 5.62 3.79
CA VAL A 198 -5.32 6.22 4.86
C VAL A 198 -6.78 5.86 4.56
N GLN A 199 -7.24 4.75 5.13
CA GLN A 199 -8.67 4.48 5.20
C GLN A 199 -9.28 5.49 6.17
N ILE A 200 -9.64 6.64 5.65
CA ILE A 200 -10.23 7.75 6.39
C ILE A 200 -11.56 7.37 7.05
N GLY A 201 -12.19 6.26 6.62
CA GLY A 201 -13.47 5.82 7.15
C GLY A 201 -13.47 5.42 8.64
N LEU A 202 -12.42 4.78 9.14
CA LEU A 202 -12.40 4.29 10.54
C LEU A 202 -11.82 5.30 11.52
N ALA A 203 -10.84 6.09 11.11
CA ALA A 203 -10.25 7.13 11.96
C ALA A 203 -11.27 8.21 12.36
N ARG A 204 -12.32 8.41 11.60
CA ARG A 204 -13.36 9.41 11.89
C ARG A 204 -14.36 8.97 12.96
N HIS A 205 -14.62 7.70 13.13
CA HIS A 205 -15.51 7.24 14.20
C HIS A 205 -14.84 7.37 15.58
N LEU A 206 -13.53 7.26 15.65
CA LEU A 206 -12.76 7.47 16.88
C LEU A 206 -12.42 8.95 17.12
N ALA A 207 -12.18 9.74 16.05
CA ALA A 207 -11.90 11.17 16.16
C ALA A 207 -13.14 12.01 16.51
N ALA A 208 -14.36 11.53 16.26
CA ALA A 208 -15.59 12.22 16.67
C ALA A 208 -15.78 12.27 18.20
N LYS A 209 -15.03 11.48 18.98
CA LYS A 209 -15.01 11.52 20.45
C LYS A 209 -13.79 12.21 21.06
N ALA A 210 -12.75 12.46 20.25
CA ALA A 210 -11.61 13.24 20.72
C ALA A 210 -11.79 14.71 20.31
N HIS A 211 -11.95 15.59 21.29
CA HIS A 211 -11.89 17.04 21.08
C HIS A 211 -10.61 17.40 20.32
N PHE A 212 -10.76 17.98 19.13
CA PHE A 212 -9.67 18.54 18.33
C PHE A 212 -9.07 19.74 19.06
N GLY A 213 -8.25 19.47 20.06
CA GLY A 213 -7.36 20.43 20.67
C GLY A 213 -6.06 20.45 19.89
N LYS A 214 -5.89 21.49 19.07
CA LYS A 214 -4.62 22.02 18.55
C LYS A 214 -3.58 21.00 18.07
N PHE A 215 -3.65 20.56 16.82
CA PHE A 215 -2.50 20.04 16.08
C PHE A 215 -1.50 21.19 15.77
N ARG A 216 -0.73 21.58 16.77
CA ARG A 216 0.59 22.18 16.58
C ARG A 216 1.58 21.06 16.87
N HIS A 217 2.44 20.76 15.94
CA HIS A 217 3.65 19.95 15.99
C HIS A 217 3.65 18.71 15.08
N CYS A 218 3.73 18.99 13.79
CA CYS A 218 4.38 18.06 12.85
C CYS A 218 5.92 18.31 12.81
N ARG A 219 6.48 18.93 13.86
CA ARG A 219 7.94 19.19 13.97
C ARG A 219 8.70 18.13 14.76
N ASP A 220 8.03 17.25 15.50
CA ASP A 220 8.70 16.34 16.42
C ASP A 220 9.04 14.95 15.83
N ALA A 221 8.67 14.68 14.59
CA ALA A 221 9.11 13.47 13.89
C ALA A 221 10.63 13.43 13.62
N ARG A 222 11.35 14.53 13.85
CA ARG A 222 12.83 14.57 13.74
C ARG A 222 13.56 14.12 15.00
N PHE A 223 12.88 13.94 16.12
CA PHE A 223 13.55 13.67 17.40
C PHE A 223 13.67 12.18 17.76
N ALA A 224 12.87 11.30 17.15
CA ALA A 224 12.91 9.87 17.47
C ALA A 224 14.09 9.11 16.84
N PHE A 225 14.86 9.71 15.95
CA PHE A 225 15.98 9.05 15.23
C PHE A 225 17.36 9.31 15.83
N ARG A 226 17.45 10.02 16.96
CA ARG A 226 18.75 10.46 17.50
C ARG A 226 19.17 9.82 18.83
N GLN A 227 18.49 8.80 19.33
CA GLN A 227 18.81 8.16 20.61
C GLN A 227 19.05 6.65 20.55
N SER A 228 19.65 6.15 19.49
CA SER A 228 20.26 4.82 19.51
C SER A 228 21.49 4.81 18.60
N ALA A 229 22.55 5.41 19.07
CA ALA A 229 23.93 5.16 18.67
C ALA A 229 24.71 4.81 19.91
#